data_cf69c0fbe3c7a318cc9e77753eb1dab5
#
_entry.id   cf69c0fbe3c7a318cc9e77753eb1dab5
#
_cell.length_a   1.000
_cell.length_b   1.000
_cell.length_c   1.000
_cell.angle_alpha   90.00
_cell.angle_beta   90.00
_cell.angle_gamma   90.00
#
_symmetry.space_group_name_H-M   'P 1'
#
loop_
_entity.id
_entity.type
_entity.pdbx_description
1 polymer ?
#
loop_
_entity_poly.entity_id
_entity_poly.type
_entity_poly.pdbx_seq_one_letter_code
_entity_poly.pdbx_strand_id
1 'polypeptide(L)'
;MSDSYLNFANSAFGAKLTNVMGLPKPLLLARYRTDQPVLSGSLLLGGAPGAQLLPSLAVALQSMAVQSVAHRALPQWVAIANQQGLMTGRWGVEDQPGAKVKALLFDAAGLTDSSQSEAIYQFFHDAA
;
A
#
# COMPACT_ATOMS: atom_id res chain seq x y z
N MET A 1 -1.86 7.43 26.18
CA MET A 1 -2.23 6.12 26.73
C MET A 1 -1.12 5.14 26.40
N SER A 2 -0.53 4.52 27.40
CA SER A 2 0.31 3.36 27.16
C SER A 2 -0.61 2.17 26.94
N ASP A 3 -0.46 1.49 25.82
CA ASP A 3 -1.18 0.28 25.52
C ASP A 3 -0.55 -0.87 26.33
N SER A 4 -1.12 -1.14 27.50
CA SER A 4 -0.62 -2.16 28.44
C SER A 4 -0.59 -3.56 27.80
N TYR A 5 -1.52 -3.85 26.90
CA TYR A 5 -1.55 -5.11 26.16
C TYR A 5 -0.39 -5.21 25.18
N LEU A 6 -0.11 -4.14 24.45
CA LEU A 6 0.98 -4.07 23.48
C LEU A 6 2.35 -4.25 24.16
N ASN A 7 2.53 -3.61 25.30
CA ASN A 7 3.75 -3.76 26.11
C ASN A 7 3.88 -5.18 26.68
N PHE A 8 2.79 -5.77 27.14
CA PHE A 8 2.78 -7.15 27.62
C PHE A 8 3.09 -8.15 26.50
N ALA A 9 2.40 -8.04 25.36
CA ALA A 9 2.57 -8.96 24.23
C ALA A 9 3.97 -8.91 23.61
N ASN A 10 4.66 -7.77 23.71
CA ASN A 10 6.04 -7.61 23.26
C ASN A 10 7.09 -7.90 24.35
N SER A 11 6.69 -8.19 25.58
CA SER A 11 7.60 -8.69 26.60
C SER A 11 8.04 -10.13 26.30
N ALA A 12 9.20 -10.55 26.83
CA ALA A 12 9.72 -11.90 26.59
C ALA A 12 8.76 -13.00 27.06
N PHE A 13 8.04 -12.77 28.14
CA PHE A 13 7.04 -13.68 28.67
C PHE A 13 5.73 -13.64 27.86
N GLY A 14 5.23 -12.44 27.56
CA GLY A 14 4.03 -12.25 26.76
C GLY A 14 4.17 -12.80 25.34
N ALA A 15 5.33 -12.66 24.71
CA ALA A 15 5.60 -13.20 23.39
C ALA A 15 5.56 -14.74 23.35
N LYS A 16 6.03 -15.42 24.41
CA LYS A 16 5.90 -16.89 24.52
C LYS A 16 4.45 -17.30 24.70
N LEU A 17 3.73 -16.60 25.55
CA LEU A 17 2.33 -16.89 25.85
C LEU A 17 1.44 -16.69 24.62
N THR A 18 1.60 -15.59 23.90
CA THR A 18 0.85 -15.30 22.68
C THR A 18 1.12 -16.32 21.57
N ASN A 19 2.37 -16.79 21.44
CA ASN A 19 2.69 -17.87 20.49
C ASN A 19 2.01 -19.19 20.83
N VAL A 20 2.00 -19.58 22.11
CA VAL A 20 1.35 -20.83 22.55
C VAL A 20 -0.17 -20.78 22.38
N MET A 21 -0.77 -19.61 22.61
CA MET A 21 -2.22 -19.39 22.49
C MET A 21 -2.67 -19.07 21.06
N GLY A 22 -1.76 -18.97 20.08
CA GLY A 22 -2.10 -18.61 18.70
C GLY A 22 -2.68 -17.20 18.56
N LEU A 23 -2.42 -16.31 19.50
CA LEU A 23 -2.90 -14.94 19.45
C LEU A 23 -2.08 -14.11 18.47
N PRO A 24 -2.71 -13.22 17.67
CA PRO A 24 -1.98 -12.35 16.77
C PRO A 24 -1.08 -11.39 17.54
N LYS A 25 0.18 -11.28 17.10
CA LYS A 25 1.11 -10.31 17.68
C LYS A 25 0.71 -8.91 17.22
N PRO A 26 0.47 -7.96 18.14
CA PRO A 26 0.20 -6.59 17.75
C PRO A 26 1.43 -5.98 17.10
N LEU A 27 1.24 -5.37 15.93
CA LEU A 27 2.27 -4.59 15.26
C LEU A 27 2.49 -3.27 16.00
N LEU A 28 3.76 -2.94 16.22
CA LEU A 28 4.13 -1.62 16.71
C LEU A 28 3.81 -0.59 15.63
N LEU A 29 2.81 0.24 15.87
CA LEU A 29 2.47 1.33 14.99
C LEU A 29 3.50 2.46 15.14
N ALA A 30 4.16 2.82 14.06
CA ALA A 30 5.01 3.98 14.03
C ALA A 30 4.17 5.24 14.18
N ARG A 31 4.52 6.11 15.13
CA ARG A 31 3.90 7.44 15.24
C ARG A 31 4.45 8.35 14.18
N TYR A 32 3.59 9.15 13.56
CA TYR A 32 4.00 10.17 12.60
C TYR A 32 4.98 11.16 13.26
N ARG A 33 6.03 11.49 12.52
CA ARG A 33 6.99 12.54 12.86
C ARG A 33 7.18 13.43 11.64
N THR A 34 7.28 14.73 11.85
CA THR A 34 7.41 15.73 10.79
C THR A 34 8.70 15.62 9.99
N ASP A 35 9.71 14.97 10.55
CA ASP A 35 11.03 14.72 9.94
C ASP A 35 11.11 13.38 9.17
N GLN A 36 10.02 12.60 9.18
CA GLN A 36 9.96 11.31 8.50
C GLN A 36 9.09 11.36 7.24
N PRO A 37 9.41 10.54 6.22
CA PRO A 37 8.54 10.43 5.05
C PRO A 37 7.15 9.95 5.46
N VAL A 38 6.13 10.41 4.75
CA VAL A 38 4.72 10.03 4.98
C VAL A 38 4.55 8.51 4.90
N LEU A 39 5.32 7.86 4.04
CA LEU A 39 5.31 6.42 3.87
C LEU A 39 6.75 5.89 3.83
N SER A 40 7.06 4.92 4.70
CA SER A 40 8.37 4.27 4.78
C SER A 40 8.55 3.11 3.80
N GLY A 41 7.97 3.21 2.62
CA GLY A 41 8.00 2.17 1.59
C GLY A 41 7.23 2.60 0.36
N SER A 42 6.85 1.65 -0.47
CA SER A 42 6.13 1.92 -1.71
C SER A 42 4.62 1.78 -1.54
N LEU A 43 3.90 2.53 -2.35
CA LEU A 43 2.46 2.43 -2.53
C LEU A 43 2.17 1.54 -3.73
N LEU A 44 1.41 0.46 -3.56
CA LEU A 44 0.85 -0.28 -4.68
C LEU A 44 -0.43 0.41 -5.15
N LEU A 45 -0.42 0.85 -6.39
CA LEU A 45 -1.55 1.54 -7.01
C LEU A 45 -2.26 0.62 -7.99
N GLY A 46 -3.56 0.47 -7.80
CA GLY A 46 -4.48 -0.15 -8.72
C GLY A 46 -5.59 0.80 -9.14
N GLY A 47 -6.34 0.41 -10.15
CA GLY A 47 -7.48 1.18 -10.62
C GLY A 47 -8.44 0.34 -11.42
N ALA A 48 -9.70 0.72 -11.36
CA ALA A 48 -10.75 0.16 -12.20
C ALA A 48 -10.55 0.57 -13.67
N PRO A 49 -11.10 -0.17 -14.61
CA PRO A 49 -11.23 0.30 -15.99
C PRO A 49 -11.89 1.67 -16.03
N GLY A 50 -11.28 2.63 -16.71
CA GLY A 50 -11.77 4.01 -16.74
C GLY A 50 -11.46 4.84 -15.48
N ALA A 51 -10.48 4.46 -14.67
CA ALA A 51 -10.01 5.23 -13.54
C ALA A 51 -9.71 6.68 -13.94
N GLN A 52 -10.26 7.65 -13.20
CA GLN A 52 -10.25 9.06 -13.57
C GLN A 52 -9.30 9.91 -12.71
N LEU A 53 -8.90 9.40 -11.54
CA LEU A 53 -8.14 10.18 -10.56
C LEU A 53 -6.62 10.09 -10.75
N LEU A 54 -6.13 9.29 -11.68
CA LEU A 54 -4.70 9.00 -11.84
C LEU A 54 -3.83 10.26 -12.01
N PRO A 55 -4.18 11.26 -12.87
CA PRO A 55 -3.36 12.45 -12.99
C PRO A 55 -3.27 13.26 -11.70
N SER A 56 -4.40 13.40 -10.98
CA SER A 56 -4.45 14.11 -9.69
C SER A 56 -3.67 13.37 -8.61
N LEU A 57 -3.74 12.04 -8.61
CA LEU A 57 -2.95 11.20 -7.71
C LEU A 57 -1.45 11.33 -7.97
N ALA A 58 -1.03 11.42 -9.22
CA ALA A 58 0.37 11.61 -9.56
C ALA A 58 0.93 12.91 -8.97
N VAL A 59 0.19 14.01 -9.08
CA VAL A 59 0.56 15.30 -8.48
C VAL A 59 0.63 15.19 -6.95
N ALA A 60 -0.36 14.58 -6.33
CA ALA A 60 -0.40 14.42 -4.88
C ALA A 60 0.75 13.56 -4.36
N LEU A 61 1.02 12.41 -4.98
CA LEU A 61 2.12 11.52 -4.58
C LEU A 61 3.49 12.15 -4.80
N GLN A 62 3.65 12.96 -5.85
CA GLN A 62 4.86 13.72 -6.06
C GLN A 62 5.09 14.73 -4.92
N SER A 63 4.07 15.47 -4.52
CA SER A 63 4.18 16.46 -3.44
C SER A 63 4.54 15.83 -2.09
N MET A 64 4.15 14.57 -1.88
CA MET A 64 4.46 13.80 -0.67
C MET A 64 5.75 12.97 -0.78
N ALA A 65 6.42 13.00 -1.92
CA ALA A 65 7.61 12.19 -2.22
C ALA A 65 7.39 10.67 -2.00
N VAL A 66 6.20 10.17 -2.31
CA VAL A 66 5.83 8.76 -2.16
C VAL A 66 6.17 8.00 -3.44
N GLN A 67 6.93 6.93 -3.30
CA GLN A 67 7.19 6.00 -4.40
C GLN A 67 5.98 5.12 -4.65
N SER A 68 5.72 4.82 -5.92
CA SER A 68 4.59 3.98 -6.31
C SER A 68 5.02 2.80 -7.17
N VAL A 69 4.22 1.74 -7.11
CA VAL A 69 4.33 0.56 -7.98
C VAL A 69 2.98 0.34 -8.62
N ALA A 70 2.95 0.17 -9.94
CA ALA A 70 1.71 -0.06 -10.67
C ALA A 70 1.29 -1.53 -10.58
N HIS A 71 0.05 -1.79 -10.22
CA HIS A 71 -0.56 -3.11 -10.39
C HIS A 71 -0.62 -3.49 -11.87
N ARG A 72 -0.53 -4.78 -12.18
CA ARG A 72 -0.52 -5.30 -13.57
C ARG A 72 -1.72 -4.87 -14.40
N ALA A 73 -2.86 -4.64 -13.77
CA ALA A 73 -4.08 -4.17 -14.43
C ALA A 73 -4.11 -2.66 -14.67
N LEU A 74 -3.07 -1.92 -14.25
CA LEU A 74 -2.99 -0.47 -14.41
C LEU A 74 -1.68 -0.03 -15.10
N PRO A 75 -1.38 -0.53 -16.31
CA PRO A 75 -0.12 -0.21 -16.99
C PRO A 75 0.03 1.27 -17.35
N GLN A 76 -1.06 1.99 -17.56
CA GLN A 76 -1.08 3.42 -17.89
C GLN A 76 -0.53 4.29 -16.76
N TRP A 77 -0.51 3.82 -15.52
CA TRP A 77 0.05 4.56 -14.39
C TRP A 77 1.52 4.92 -14.60
N VAL A 78 2.29 4.00 -15.17
CA VAL A 78 3.73 4.22 -15.41
C VAL A 78 3.97 5.45 -16.28
N ALA A 79 3.21 5.62 -17.34
CA ALA A 79 3.33 6.77 -18.23
C ALA A 79 2.92 8.08 -17.52
N ILE A 80 1.81 8.06 -16.78
CA ILE A 80 1.32 9.22 -16.04
C ILE A 80 2.31 9.64 -14.94
N ALA A 81 2.83 8.69 -14.19
CA ALA A 81 3.79 8.94 -13.12
C ALA A 81 5.10 9.53 -13.68
N ASN A 82 5.61 8.97 -14.76
CA ASN A 82 6.83 9.46 -15.42
C ASN A 82 6.67 10.90 -15.93
N GLN A 83 5.50 11.28 -16.45
CA GLN A 83 5.22 12.65 -16.86
C GLN A 83 5.31 13.65 -15.70
N GLN A 84 5.02 13.20 -14.48
CA GLN A 84 5.14 14.00 -13.26
C GLN A 84 6.49 13.85 -12.55
N GLY A 85 7.44 13.14 -13.14
CA GLY A 85 8.76 12.91 -12.54
C GLY A 85 8.75 11.94 -11.36
N LEU A 86 7.69 11.13 -11.22
CA LEU A 86 7.62 10.10 -10.18
C LEU A 86 8.39 8.86 -10.59
N MET A 87 9.19 8.33 -9.67
CA MET A 87 9.75 6.99 -9.81
C MET A 87 8.66 5.96 -9.55
N THR A 88 8.43 5.10 -10.53
CA THR A 88 7.44 4.03 -10.43
C THR A 88 7.97 2.75 -11.04
N GLY A 89 7.51 1.61 -10.50
CA GLY A 89 7.78 0.28 -11.00
C GLY A 89 6.50 -0.44 -11.41
N ARG A 90 6.63 -1.68 -11.87
CA ARG A 90 5.51 -2.58 -12.15
C ARG A 90 5.51 -3.72 -11.14
N TRP A 91 4.36 -4.01 -10.57
CA TRP A 91 4.17 -5.14 -9.67
C TRP A 91 4.27 -6.47 -10.41
N GLY A 92 5.01 -7.42 -9.84
CA GLY A 92 5.12 -8.77 -10.40
C GLY A 92 6.12 -8.93 -11.54
N VAL A 93 6.98 -7.93 -11.79
CA VAL A 93 8.14 -8.08 -12.70
C VAL A 93 9.32 -8.60 -11.88
N GLU A 94 9.82 -9.79 -12.24
CA GLU A 94 10.81 -10.56 -11.47
C GLU A 94 12.15 -9.82 -11.21
N ASP A 95 12.50 -8.85 -12.03
CA ASP A 95 13.77 -8.12 -11.95
C ASP A 95 13.76 -6.91 -10.98
N GLN A 96 12.65 -6.63 -10.33
CA GLN A 96 12.62 -5.55 -9.33
C GLN A 96 12.72 -6.17 -7.93
N PRO A 97 13.85 -5.97 -7.24
CA PRO A 97 13.96 -6.38 -5.85
C PRO A 97 12.82 -5.75 -5.07
N GLY A 98 11.99 -6.59 -4.46
CA GLY A 98 10.72 -6.26 -3.86
C GLY A 98 10.72 -4.94 -3.10
N ALA A 99 10.25 -3.90 -3.73
CA ALA A 99 9.89 -2.69 -3.02
C ALA A 99 8.88 -3.11 -1.95
N LYS A 100 9.24 -2.95 -0.68
CA LYS A 100 8.32 -3.27 0.41
C LYS A 100 7.10 -2.39 0.26
N VAL A 101 6.01 -2.97 -0.20
CA VAL A 101 4.72 -2.30 -0.27
C VAL A 101 4.24 -2.07 1.16
N LYS A 102 3.94 -0.82 1.49
CA LYS A 102 3.48 -0.40 2.82
C LYS A 102 2.06 0.15 2.79
N ALA A 103 1.55 0.48 1.62
CA ALA A 103 0.19 0.95 1.45
C ALA A 103 -0.40 0.47 0.13
N LEU A 104 -1.71 0.32 0.11
CA LEU A 104 -2.51 -0.03 -1.05
C LEU A 104 -3.45 1.14 -1.36
N LEU A 105 -3.55 1.52 -2.62
CA LEU A 105 -4.50 2.52 -3.09
C LEU A 105 -5.17 2.02 -4.36
N PHE A 106 -6.49 2.07 -4.40
CA PHE A 106 -7.28 1.66 -5.56
C PHE A 106 -8.20 2.80 -6.01
N ASP A 107 -8.03 3.24 -7.26
CA ASP A 107 -8.92 4.23 -7.88
C ASP A 107 -10.18 3.53 -8.41
N ALA A 108 -11.27 3.67 -7.68
CA ALA A 108 -12.58 3.11 -8.04
C ALA A 108 -13.46 4.07 -8.86
N ALA A 109 -12.96 5.24 -9.24
CA ALA A 109 -13.76 6.26 -9.91
C ALA A 109 -14.34 5.83 -11.28
N GLY A 110 -13.74 4.79 -11.90
CA GLY A 110 -14.26 4.21 -13.14
C GLY A 110 -15.35 3.15 -12.95
N LEU A 111 -15.68 2.79 -11.71
CA LEU A 111 -16.71 1.80 -11.43
C LEU A 111 -18.10 2.45 -11.51
N THR A 112 -18.93 1.93 -12.39
CA THR A 112 -20.32 2.41 -12.59
C THR A 112 -21.37 1.37 -12.21
N ASP A 113 -20.95 0.13 -12.03
CA ASP A 113 -21.85 -1.00 -11.77
C ASP A 113 -21.17 -2.01 -10.82
N SER A 114 -21.96 -2.70 -10.00
CA SER A 114 -21.49 -3.73 -9.07
C SER A 114 -20.86 -4.95 -9.77
N SER A 115 -21.22 -5.23 -11.01
CA SER A 115 -20.62 -6.29 -11.82
C SER A 115 -19.12 -6.05 -12.09
N GLN A 116 -18.65 -4.81 -11.97
CA GLN A 116 -17.26 -4.41 -12.15
C GLN A 116 -16.42 -4.57 -10.87
N SER A 117 -17.03 -4.99 -9.77
CA SER A 117 -16.35 -5.15 -8.46
C SER A 117 -15.22 -6.20 -8.47
N GLU A 118 -15.19 -7.08 -9.46
CA GLU A 118 -14.11 -8.04 -9.65
C GLU A 118 -12.73 -7.38 -9.73
N ALA A 119 -12.64 -6.19 -10.30
CA ALA A 119 -11.39 -5.42 -10.38
C ALA A 119 -10.84 -5.07 -8.99
N ILE A 120 -11.70 -4.74 -8.03
CA ILE A 120 -11.31 -4.49 -6.63
C ILE A 120 -10.83 -5.78 -5.98
N TYR A 121 -11.61 -6.85 -6.12
CA TYR A 121 -11.26 -8.15 -5.57
C TYR A 121 -9.89 -8.62 -6.08
N GLN A 122 -9.67 -8.57 -7.38
CA GLN A 122 -8.43 -9.00 -8.00
C GLN A 122 -7.22 -8.21 -7.51
N PHE A 123 -7.38 -6.89 -7.35
CA PHE A 123 -6.31 -6.03 -6.82
C PHE A 123 -5.90 -6.43 -5.40
N PHE A 124 -6.85 -6.57 -4.50
CA PHE A 124 -6.54 -6.92 -3.11
C PHE A 124 -6.10 -8.38 -2.96
N HIS A 125 -6.64 -9.28 -3.77
CA HIS A 125 -6.20 -10.67 -3.82
C HIS A 125 -4.73 -10.79 -4.27
N ASP A 126 -4.35 -10.05 -5.31
CA ASP A 126 -2.97 -10.06 -5.80
C ASP A 126 -1.99 -9.41 -4.82
N ALA A 127 -2.47 -8.47 -4.00
CA ALA A 127 -1.65 -7.75 -3.02
C ALA A 127 -1.43 -8.53 -1.71
N ALA A 128 -2.25 -9.54 -1.44
CA ALA A 128 -2.17 -10.36 -0.23
C ALA A 128 -1.06 -11.40 -0.32
#